data_6d55ae3c32bdab107c667a5455d2dea7
#
_entry.id   6d55ae3c32bdab107c667a5455d2dea7
#
_cell.length_a   1.000
_cell.length_b   1.000
_cell.length_c   1.000
_cell.angle_alpha   90.00
_cell.angle_beta   90.00
_cell.angle_gamma   90.00
#
_symmetry.space_group_name_H-M   'P 1'
#
loop_
_entity.id
_entity.type
_entity.pdbx_description
1 polymer ?
#
loop_
_entity_poly.entity_id
_entity_poly.type
_entity_poly.pdbx_seq_one_letter_code
_entity_poly.pdbx_strand_id
1 'polypeptide(L)' 'MKILSNEQLVFSYRDALKSGKEQEWIRILKDEIRRRGLKPFKNEKSSK' A
#
# COMPACT_ATOMS: atom_id res chain seq x y z
N MET A 1 5.30 14.96 -12.14
CA MET A 1 4.75 14.21 -11.46
C MET A 1 5.51 13.13 -10.94
N LYS A 2 5.48 12.77 -9.77
CA LYS A 2 6.15 11.76 -9.27
C LYS A 2 5.33 10.60 -9.09
N ILE A 3 5.57 9.54 -9.65
CA ILE A 3 4.81 8.35 -9.52
C ILE A 3 5.66 7.34 -8.85
N LEU A 4 5.25 6.80 -7.79
CA LEU A 4 5.99 5.82 -7.04
C LEU A 4 6.03 4.50 -7.82
N SER A 5 7.12 3.81 -7.70
CA SER A 5 7.24 2.56 -8.40
C SER A 5 6.45 1.57 -7.55
N ASN A 6 6.20 0.39 -8.05
CA ASN A 6 5.40 -0.58 -7.33
C ASN A 6 6.02 -0.88 -5.97
N GLU A 7 7.30 -1.08 -5.93
CA GLU A 7 7.95 -1.39 -4.68
C GLU A 7 7.87 -0.24 -3.72
N GLN A 8 8.07 0.96 -4.18
CA GLN A 8 8.02 2.09 -3.30
C GLN A 8 6.61 2.32 -2.81
N LEU A 9 5.64 2.07 -3.66
CA LEU A 9 4.25 2.26 -3.28
C LEU A 9 3.89 1.30 -2.15
N VAL A 10 4.25 0.05 -2.31
CA VAL A 10 3.94 -0.94 -1.30
C VAL A 10 4.70 -0.63 -0.02
N PHE A 11 5.93 -0.21 -0.16
CA PHE A 11 6.74 0.09 1.01
C PHE A 11 6.12 1.27 1.76
N SER A 12 5.72 2.30 1.04
CA SER A 12 5.15 3.47 1.67
C SER A 12 3.85 3.11 2.39
N TYR A 13 3.06 2.24 1.79
CA TYR A 13 1.82 1.83 2.38
C TYR A 13 2.08 1.09 3.70
N ARG A 14 3.00 0.15 3.65
CA ARG A 14 3.29 -0.63 4.85
C ARG A 14 3.89 0.27 5.94
N ASP A 15 4.73 1.19 5.52
CA ASP A 15 5.37 2.08 6.47
C ASP A 15 4.30 2.99 7.09
N ALA A 16 3.37 3.44 6.31
CA ALA A 16 2.32 4.32 6.80
C ALA A 16 1.49 3.59 7.84
N LEU A 17 1.21 2.33 7.58
CA LEU A 17 0.42 1.56 8.52
C LEU A 17 1.18 1.39 9.82
N LYS A 18 2.46 1.13 9.71
CA LYS A 18 3.26 0.93 10.89
C LYS A 18 3.44 2.21 11.66
N SER A 19 3.63 3.30 11.03
CA SER A 19 3.84 4.56 11.71
C SER A 19 2.55 5.22 12.14
N GLY A 20 1.45 4.73 11.73
CA GLY A 20 0.19 5.35 12.11
C GLY A 20 -0.01 6.70 11.45
N LYS A 21 0.33 6.80 10.17
CA LYS A 21 0.15 8.06 9.49
C LYS A 21 -1.32 8.34 9.30
N GLU A 22 -1.64 9.46 8.74
CA GLU A 22 -3.01 9.86 8.53
C GLU A 22 -3.76 8.84 7.73
N GLN A 23 -4.96 8.60 8.10
CA GLN A 23 -5.75 7.62 7.42
C GLN A 23 -5.99 7.98 5.98
N GLU A 24 -6.11 9.25 5.70
CA GLU A 24 -6.33 9.67 4.36
C GLU A 24 -5.18 9.24 3.47
N TRP A 25 -3.97 9.38 3.94
CA TRP A 25 -2.81 9.02 3.17
C TRP A 25 -2.79 7.51 2.96
N ILE A 26 -3.11 6.78 3.98
CA ILE A 26 -3.13 5.33 3.92
C ILE A 26 -4.16 4.88 2.90
N ARG A 27 -5.31 5.54 2.88
CA ARG A 27 -6.32 5.20 1.95
C ARG A 27 -5.86 5.45 0.53
N ILE A 28 -5.20 6.55 0.27
CA ILE A 28 -4.72 6.89 -1.06
C ILE A 28 -3.75 5.82 -1.51
N LEU A 29 -2.84 5.42 -0.65
CA LEU A 29 -1.86 4.42 -0.99
C LEU A 29 -2.54 3.08 -1.26
N LYS A 30 -3.49 2.75 -0.43
CA LYS A 30 -4.18 1.50 -0.57
C LYS A 30 -4.93 1.45 -1.90
N ASP A 31 -5.59 2.53 -2.23
CA ASP A 31 -6.36 2.59 -3.44
C ASP A 31 -5.45 2.41 -4.66
N GLU A 32 -4.30 3.04 -4.63
CA GLU A 32 -3.38 2.94 -5.72
C GLU A 32 -2.87 1.50 -5.86
N ILE A 33 -2.58 0.87 -4.76
CA ILE A 33 -2.10 -0.49 -4.76
C ILE A 33 -3.15 -1.40 -5.38
N ARG A 34 -4.41 -1.19 -5.05
CA ARG A 34 -5.46 -2.01 -5.59
C ARG A 34 -5.59 -1.78 -7.08
N ARG A 35 -5.47 -0.53 -7.50
CA ARG A 35 -5.60 -0.24 -8.88
C ARG A 35 -4.54 -0.92 -9.68
N ARG A 36 -3.35 -1.06 -9.17
CA ARG A 36 -2.27 -1.70 -9.86
C ARG A 36 -2.28 -3.21 -9.69
N GLY A 37 -3.13 -3.70 -8.85
CA GLY A 37 -3.19 -5.12 -8.61
C GLY A 37 -2.01 -5.63 -7.81
N LEU A 38 -1.45 -4.79 -6.96
CA LEU A 38 -0.31 -5.21 -6.18
C LEU A 38 -0.76 -5.84 -4.88
N LYS A 39 0.13 -6.57 -4.26
CA LYS A 39 -0.20 -7.20 -2.99
C LYS A 39 0.79 -6.78 -1.96
N PRO A 40 0.44 -5.88 -1.10
CA PRO A 40 1.34 -5.37 -0.09
C PRO A 40 1.75 -6.45 0.88
N PHE A 41 0.88 -7.42 1.10
CA PHE A 41 1.23 -8.47 2.03
C PHE A 41 1.20 -9.75 1.25
N LYS A 42 2.32 -10.19 0.80
CA LYS A 42 2.37 -11.34 0.03
C LYS A 42 1.88 -12.54 0.69
N ASN A 43 1.86 -12.76 1.80
CA ASN A 43 1.45 -13.93 2.37
C ASN A 43 0.10 -13.98 2.77
N GLU A 44 -0.77 -13.76 2.12
CA GLU A 44 -2.06 -13.71 2.44
C GLU A 44 -2.77 -14.86 2.43
N LYS A 45 -2.76 -15.70 2.88
CA LYS A 45 -3.46 -16.75 2.88
C LYS A 45 -4.74 -16.62 3.27
N SER A 46 -5.14 -16.17 3.62
CA SER A 46 -6.35 -16.04 4.05
C SER A 46 -7.36 -16.07 3.40
N SER A 47 -7.59 -16.10 3.12
CA SER A 47 -8.44 -16.03 2.60
C SER A 47 -9.30 -16.59 2.56
N LYS A 48 -9.41 -16.87 2.78
CA LYS A 48 -10.15 -17.20 2.69
C LYS A 48 -10.44 -17.42 2.75
#